data_3d990142e8e6b5ff3172a71e8773b88f
#
_entry.id   3d990142e8e6b5ff3172a71e8773b88f
#
_cell.length_a   1.000
_cell.length_b   1.000
_cell.length_c   1.000
_cell.angle_alpha   90.00
_cell.angle_beta   90.00
_cell.angle_gamma   90.00
#
_symmetry.space_group_name_H-M   'P 1'
#
loop_
_entity.id
_entity.type
_entity.pdbx_description
1 polymer ?
#
loop_
_entity_poly.entity_id
_entity_poly.type
_entity_poly.pdbx_seq_one_letter_code
_entity_poly.pdbx_strand_id
1 'polypeptide(L)'
;MNFLRISLFLPAIVALTSACATGDTFNEQSQMAIHHLETALKQETVDWQLVSGSTYATVPLSGNDTEQAMKFLGEAYTRQLRLERQAEMDAQILKRDEWSMRFFTKVFGEAPEGGRSLFISMHGGGNAPARVNDRQWENQKGLYEPEEGVYVAPRAPTDTWNLWHQDHIDWFFERLIQNMIVFHHVNPNRVYLMGYSAGGDGVFQLAPRMSDYFGAAAMMAGHPNETSPLGLRNLPFALFMGGKDAAYKRNQVAAEWKVQLVELQSKDPQGYTHWVEIFPDHAHWMQKDDAVGVLWMHQYKRRQYPERIVWKQDDVWHDRFYWLKIPESVKKDRAET
;
A
#
# COMPACT_ATOMS: atom_id res chain seq x y z
N MET A 1 -6.83 8.02 13.00
CA MET A 1 -5.41 8.20 12.57
C MET A 1 -4.74 6.86 12.67
N ASN A 2 -4.68 6.13 11.54
CA ASN A 2 -3.94 4.89 11.52
C ASN A 2 -2.59 5.17 10.90
N PHE A 3 -1.65 5.33 11.78
CA PHE A 3 -0.27 5.31 11.40
C PHE A 3 0.08 3.94 10.82
N LEU A 4 0.86 3.97 9.79
CA LEU A 4 1.69 2.91 9.28
C LEU A 4 1.77 1.72 10.24
N ARG A 5 1.86 0.52 9.67
CA ARG A 5 2.25 -0.68 10.41
C ARG A 5 3.56 -0.41 11.15
N ILE A 6 3.48 0.22 12.31
CA ILE A 6 4.58 0.24 13.26
C ILE A 6 4.65 -1.20 13.75
N SER A 7 5.63 -1.94 13.29
CA SER A 7 6.01 -3.22 13.90
C SER A 7 6.68 -2.95 15.25
N LEU A 8 5.98 -2.24 16.12
CA LEU A 8 6.27 -2.25 17.53
C LEU A 8 5.68 -3.57 18.06
N PHE A 9 6.55 -4.52 18.31
CA PHE A 9 6.22 -5.68 19.16
C PHE A 9 5.86 -5.15 20.56
N LEU A 10 4.60 -4.75 20.75
CA LEU A 10 4.00 -4.68 22.06
C LEU A 10 3.35 -6.05 22.29
N PRO A 11 3.88 -6.89 23.18
CA PRO A 11 3.13 -8.02 23.65
C PRO A 11 1.89 -7.47 24.37
N ALA A 12 0.70 -7.70 23.82
CA ALA A 12 -0.54 -7.47 24.53
C ALA A 12 -0.65 -8.51 25.65
N ILE A 13 -0.02 -8.23 26.80
CA ILE A 13 -0.33 -8.91 28.04
C ILE A 13 -1.49 -8.17 28.68
N VAL A 14 -2.71 -8.63 28.40
CA VAL A 14 -3.87 -8.27 29.22
C VAL A 14 -3.76 -9.05 30.53
N ALA A 15 -3.09 -8.46 31.51
CA ALA A 15 -3.20 -8.90 32.90
C ALA A 15 -4.45 -8.23 33.48
N LEU A 16 -5.57 -8.95 33.52
CA LEU A 16 -6.73 -8.60 34.32
C LEU A 16 -6.38 -8.81 35.79
N THR A 17 -5.83 -7.81 36.44
CA THR A 17 -5.82 -7.72 37.91
C THR A 17 -6.88 -6.70 38.30
N SER A 18 -8.01 -7.19 38.84
CA SER A 18 -9.02 -6.37 39.52
C SER A 18 -8.40 -5.71 40.75
N ALA A 19 -7.96 -4.45 40.58
CA ALA A 19 -7.85 -3.52 41.70
C ALA A 19 -8.87 -2.41 41.43
N CYS A 20 -9.87 -2.26 42.28
CA CYS A 20 -10.73 -1.07 42.35
C CYS A 20 -9.86 0.13 42.72
N ALA A 21 -9.16 0.72 41.77
CA ALA A 21 -8.64 2.09 41.87
C ALA A 21 -9.84 3.02 41.74
N THR A 22 -9.94 4.01 42.61
CA THR A 22 -10.91 5.10 42.47
C THR A 22 -10.63 5.81 41.13
N GLY A 23 -11.67 6.29 40.42
CA GLY A 23 -11.52 6.87 39.10
C GLY A 23 -10.45 7.98 38.99
N ASP A 24 -10.19 8.69 40.10
CA ASP A 24 -9.18 9.74 40.19
C ASP A 24 -7.75 9.20 40.09
N THR A 25 -7.44 8.09 40.76
CA THR A 25 -6.09 7.45 40.71
C THR A 25 -5.77 6.85 39.36
N PHE A 26 -6.77 6.34 38.61
CA PHE A 26 -6.61 5.85 37.24
C PHE A 26 -6.24 7.01 36.30
N ASN A 27 -6.97 8.12 36.38
CA ASN A 27 -6.71 9.27 35.52
C ASN A 27 -5.33 9.89 35.81
N GLU A 28 -4.92 9.99 37.05
CA GLU A 28 -3.58 10.46 37.43
C GLU A 28 -2.47 9.57 36.87
N GLN A 29 -2.60 8.25 36.97
CA GLN A 29 -1.63 7.30 36.43
C GLN A 29 -1.56 7.37 34.90
N SER A 30 -2.70 7.48 34.23
CA SER A 30 -2.77 7.65 32.78
C SER A 30 -2.05 8.92 32.32
N GLN A 31 -2.32 10.06 32.96
CA GLN A 31 -1.67 11.34 32.65
C GLN A 31 -0.16 11.33 32.92
N MET A 32 0.27 10.69 34.03
CA MET A 32 1.69 10.51 34.30
C MET A 32 2.37 9.69 33.20
N ALA A 33 1.75 8.61 32.76
CA ALA A 33 2.29 7.78 31.67
C ALA A 33 2.42 8.57 30.36
N ILE A 34 1.43 9.40 30.00
CA ILE A 34 1.50 10.30 28.82
C ILE A 34 2.61 11.32 28.95
N HIS A 35 2.77 11.95 30.12
CA HIS A 35 3.84 12.92 30.35
C HIS A 35 5.24 12.28 30.20
N HIS A 36 5.43 11.07 30.75
CA HIS A 36 6.67 10.32 30.57
C HIS A 36 6.92 9.93 29.11
N LEU A 37 5.89 9.46 28.40
CA LEU A 37 5.97 9.16 26.98
C LEU A 37 6.37 10.40 26.18
N GLU A 38 5.69 11.54 26.37
CA GLU A 38 6.01 12.80 25.69
C GLU A 38 7.47 13.20 25.92
N THR A 39 7.94 13.09 27.16
CA THR A 39 9.33 13.41 27.53
C THR A 39 10.34 12.52 26.84
N ALA A 40 10.09 11.20 26.81
CA ALA A 40 10.96 10.24 26.16
C ALA A 40 11.03 10.45 24.64
N LEU A 41 9.93 10.92 24.03
CA LEU A 41 9.83 11.12 22.59
C LEU A 41 10.33 12.49 22.09
N LYS A 42 10.74 13.44 22.99
CA LYS A 42 11.29 14.75 22.60
C LYS A 42 12.69 14.69 22.01
N GLN A 43 13.39 13.57 22.14
CA GLN A 43 14.72 13.36 21.59
C GLN A 43 14.72 13.33 20.08
N GLU A 44 15.81 13.77 19.45
CA GLU A 44 15.96 13.76 17.99
C GLU A 44 15.90 12.33 17.44
N THR A 45 16.58 11.39 18.09
CA THR A 45 16.50 9.96 17.85
C THR A 45 15.88 9.27 19.06
N VAL A 46 14.87 8.46 18.85
CA VAL A 46 14.13 7.78 19.91
C VAL A 46 14.67 6.36 20.10
N ASP A 47 15.03 6.03 21.33
CA ASP A 47 15.29 4.64 21.71
C ASP A 47 13.97 3.94 22.00
N TRP A 48 13.44 3.26 20.99
CA TRP A 48 12.15 2.54 21.06
C TRP A 48 12.18 1.36 22.07
N GLN A 49 13.35 0.78 22.32
CA GLN A 49 13.48 -0.30 23.31
C GLN A 49 13.34 0.27 24.72
N LEU A 50 13.96 1.41 24.98
CA LEU A 50 13.84 2.09 26.25
C LEU A 50 12.39 2.56 26.49
N VAL A 51 11.71 3.11 25.48
CA VAL A 51 10.31 3.53 25.56
C VAL A 51 9.41 2.33 25.89
N SER A 52 9.51 1.24 25.12
CA SER A 52 8.67 0.05 25.31
C SER A 52 8.99 -0.74 26.58
N GLY A 53 10.22 -0.69 27.08
CA GLY A 53 10.66 -1.33 28.34
C GLY A 53 10.42 -0.51 29.58
N SER A 54 9.90 0.72 29.47
CA SER A 54 9.63 1.57 30.62
C SER A 54 8.47 1.06 31.47
N THR A 55 8.48 1.36 32.76
CA THR A 55 7.38 0.99 33.68
C THR A 55 6.05 1.64 33.30
N TYR A 56 6.09 2.74 32.58
CA TYR A 56 4.91 3.45 32.10
C TYR A 56 4.30 2.84 30.85
N ALA A 57 5.04 2.01 30.09
CA ALA A 57 4.54 1.37 28.87
C ALA A 57 3.41 0.36 29.11
N THR A 58 3.24 -0.11 30.34
CA THR A 58 2.21 -1.07 30.76
C THR A 58 1.04 -0.43 31.49
N VAL A 59 1.07 0.89 31.72
CA VAL A 59 0.00 1.61 32.40
C VAL A 59 -1.21 1.73 31.45
N PRO A 60 -2.42 1.31 31.88
CA PRO A 60 -3.63 1.52 31.10
C PRO A 60 -3.90 3.02 30.89
N LEU A 61 -4.25 3.40 29.68
CA LEU A 61 -4.53 4.78 29.32
C LEU A 61 -6.04 5.04 29.20
N SER A 62 -6.46 6.27 29.53
CA SER A 62 -7.81 6.74 29.21
C SER A 62 -7.98 6.88 27.67
N GLY A 63 -9.22 7.00 27.19
CA GLY A 63 -9.46 7.18 25.74
C GLY A 63 -8.73 8.39 25.17
N ASN A 64 -8.82 9.55 25.84
CA ASN A 64 -8.15 10.79 25.42
C ASN A 64 -6.62 10.64 25.45
N ASP A 65 -6.07 10.03 26.52
CA ASP A 65 -4.64 9.84 26.64
C ASP A 65 -4.12 8.84 25.61
N THR A 66 -4.91 7.84 25.22
CA THR A 66 -4.60 6.91 24.13
C THR A 66 -4.47 7.66 22.80
N GLU A 67 -5.36 8.59 22.51
CA GLU A 67 -5.27 9.43 21.31
C GLU A 67 -4.02 10.30 21.32
N GLN A 68 -3.68 10.91 22.48
CA GLN A 68 -2.44 11.67 22.65
C GLN A 68 -1.19 10.80 22.48
N ALA A 69 -1.15 9.61 23.09
CA ALA A 69 -0.05 8.67 22.93
C ALA A 69 0.17 8.32 21.46
N MET A 70 -0.89 8.00 20.74
CA MET A 70 -0.82 7.67 19.31
C MET A 70 -0.30 8.85 18.48
N LYS A 71 -0.69 10.07 18.83
CA LYS A 71 -0.19 11.28 18.18
C LYS A 71 1.31 11.46 18.42
N PHE A 72 1.76 11.42 19.67
CA PHE A 72 3.17 11.61 20.02
C PHE A 72 4.07 10.54 19.40
N LEU A 73 3.66 9.27 19.48
CA LEU A 73 4.37 8.15 18.85
C LEU A 73 4.49 8.35 17.34
N GLY A 74 3.41 8.76 16.68
CA GLY A 74 3.40 9.01 15.25
C GLY A 74 4.29 10.18 14.82
N GLU A 75 4.27 11.28 15.56
CA GLU A 75 5.14 12.45 15.30
C GLU A 75 6.63 12.10 15.49
N ALA A 76 6.96 11.43 16.58
CA ALA A 76 8.32 11.00 16.85
C ALA A 76 8.84 10.00 15.81
N TYR A 77 8.03 9.02 15.43
CA TYR A 77 8.37 8.06 14.39
C TYR A 77 8.55 8.73 13.03
N THR A 78 7.65 9.63 12.65
CA THR A 78 7.76 10.39 11.40
C THR A 78 9.04 11.22 11.36
N ARG A 79 9.39 11.88 12.47
CA ARG A 79 10.63 12.68 12.60
C ARG A 79 11.87 11.79 12.40
N GLN A 80 11.92 10.65 13.08
CA GLN A 80 13.02 9.71 12.96
C GLN A 80 13.16 9.17 11.54
N LEU A 81 12.04 8.76 10.90
CA LEU A 81 12.07 8.30 9.52
C LEU A 81 12.56 9.36 8.54
N ARG A 82 12.26 10.64 8.77
CA ARG A 82 12.80 11.73 7.93
C ARG A 82 14.32 11.76 8.00
N LEU A 83 14.90 11.68 9.20
CA LEU A 83 16.36 11.67 9.36
C LEU A 83 16.99 10.45 8.68
N GLU A 84 16.44 9.27 8.89
CA GLU A 84 16.96 8.01 8.37
C GLU A 84 16.85 7.90 6.84
N ARG A 85 15.85 8.55 6.24
CA ARG A 85 15.47 8.29 4.83
C ARG A 85 15.64 9.51 3.90
N GLN A 86 16.17 10.62 4.41
CA GLN A 86 16.38 11.82 3.60
C GLN A 86 17.22 11.51 2.35
N ALA A 87 18.29 10.74 2.50
CA ALA A 87 19.17 10.38 1.38
C ALA A 87 18.46 9.55 0.29
N GLU A 88 17.51 8.69 0.66
CA GLU A 88 16.68 7.95 -0.31
C GLU A 88 15.82 8.89 -1.15
N MET A 89 15.23 9.89 -0.49
CA MET A 89 14.37 10.87 -1.15
C MET A 89 15.15 11.84 -2.04
N ASP A 90 16.29 12.32 -1.57
CA ASP A 90 17.16 13.21 -2.33
C ASP A 90 17.71 12.53 -3.60
N ALA A 91 18.09 11.26 -3.48
CA ALA A 91 18.56 10.45 -4.61
C ALA A 91 17.42 9.91 -5.49
N GLN A 92 16.19 9.87 -5.00
CA GLN A 92 15.07 9.16 -5.61
C GLN A 92 15.38 7.68 -5.91
N ILE A 93 16.06 7.02 -4.98
CA ILE A 93 16.48 5.62 -5.10
C ILE A 93 16.26 4.92 -3.76
N LEU A 94 15.53 3.81 -3.80
CA LEU A 94 15.45 2.86 -2.70
C LEU A 94 16.43 1.70 -2.94
N LYS A 95 17.05 1.21 -1.88
CA LYS A 95 17.99 0.09 -1.93
C LYS A 95 17.67 -0.95 -0.87
N ARG A 96 17.73 -2.21 -1.26
CA ARG A 96 17.64 -3.36 -0.36
C ARG A 96 18.47 -4.50 -0.92
N ASP A 97 19.44 -4.96 -0.14
CA ASP A 97 20.35 -6.02 -0.55
C ASP A 97 21.01 -5.69 -1.91
N GLU A 98 20.94 -6.56 -2.89
CA GLU A 98 21.41 -6.33 -4.26
C GLU A 98 20.47 -5.50 -5.14
N TRP A 99 19.23 -5.23 -4.67
CA TRP A 99 18.22 -4.57 -5.45
C TRP A 99 18.22 -3.05 -5.26
N SER A 100 17.93 -2.33 -6.33
CA SER A 100 17.70 -0.90 -6.26
C SER A 100 16.52 -0.51 -7.15
N MET A 101 15.65 0.35 -6.61
CA MET A 101 14.50 0.89 -7.32
C MET A 101 14.60 2.41 -7.40
N ARG A 102 14.83 2.94 -8.60
CA ARG A 102 14.72 4.37 -8.87
C ARG A 102 13.24 4.75 -8.93
N PHE A 103 12.90 5.96 -8.59
CA PHE A 103 11.55 6.48 -8.76
C PHE A 103 11.56 7.95 -9.17
N PHE A 104 10.51 8.35 -9.83
CA PHE A 104 10.24 9.74 -10.19
C PHE A 104 9.03 10.22 -9.41
N THR A 105 9.03 11.48 -8.99
CA THR A 105 7.94 12.08 -8.21
C THR A 105 7.51 13.39 -8.84
N LYS A 106 6.20 13.59 -9.01
CA LYS A 106 5.60 14.87 -9.44
C LYS A 106 4.39 15.16 -8.54
N VAL A 107 4.32 16.38 -8.03
CA VAL A 107 3.20 16.83 -7.17
C VAL A 107 2.22 17.64 -8.01
N PHE A 108 0.93 17.35 -7.86
CA PHE A 108 -0.15 18.05 -8.52
C PHE A 108 -1.08 18.71 -7.49
N GLY A 109 -1.65 19.83 -7.86
CA GLY A 109 -2.67 20.52 -7.10
C GLY A 109 -2.28 20.89 -5.66
N GLU A 110 -3.24 21.45 -4.94
CA GLU A 110 -3.08 21.79 -3.53
C GLU A 110 -3.33 20.57 -2.63
N ALA A 111 -2.70 20.56 -1.45
CA ALA A 111 -2.92 19.49 -0.49
C ALA A 111 -4.30 19.62 0.15
N PRO A 112 -5.18 18.62 0.05
CA PRO A 112 -6.45 18.64 0.76
C PRO A 112 -6.24 18.49 2.27
N GLU A 113 -7.25 18.87 3.04
CA GLU A 113 -7.29 18.58 4.47
C GLU A 113 -7.15 17.07 4.71
N GLY A 114 -6.25 16.67 5.58
CA GLY A 114 -5.96 15.28 5.90
C GLY A 114 -4.93 14.60 4.99
N GLY A 115 -4.27 15.36 4.09
CA GLY A 115 -3.13 14.89 3.31
C GLY A 115 -3.45 14.54 1.85
N ARG A 116 -2.39 14.48 1.05
CA ARG A 116 -2.43 14.25 -0.40
C ARG A 116 -2.79 12.82 -0.77
N SER A 117 -3.32 12.64 -1.97
CA SER A 117 -3.38 11.33 -2.63
C SER A 117 -2.00 10.88 -3.11
N LEU A 118 -1.79 9.58 -3.22
CA LEU A 118 -0.61 8.98 -3.84
C LEU A 118 -1.04 8.10 -5.01
N PHE A 119 -0.49 8.32 -6.18
CA PHE A 119 -0.69 7.51 -7.38
C PHE A 119 0.63 6.83 -7.76
N ILE A 120 0.73 5.52 -7.55
CA ILE A 120 1.90 4.72 -7.94
C ILE A 120 1.62 4.13 -9.31
N SER A 121 2.40 4.53 -10.32
CA SER A 121 2.17 4.21 -11.72
C SER A 121 3.32 3.39 -12.29
N MET A 122 3.10 2.09 -12.50
CA MET A 122 4.09 1.14 -12.95
C MET A 122 4.25 1.16 -14.48
N HIS A 123 5.51 1.22 -14.94
CA HIS A 123 5.83 1.22 -16.37
C HIS A 123 5.67 -0.17 -17.01
N GLY A 124 5.43 -0.18 -18.31
CA GLY A 124 5.45 -1.36 -19.16
C GLY A 124 6.85 -1.87 -19.48
N GLY A 125 6.96 -2.84 -20.38
CA GLY A 125 8.21 -3.44 -20.83
C GLY A 125 8.37 -4.87 -20.33
N GLY A 126 9.50 -5.18 -19.71
CA GLY A 126 9.85 -6.53 -19.29
C GLY A 126 10.47 -7.38 -20.41
N ASN A 127 11.31 -8.33 -20.02
CA ASN A 127 12.04 -9.22 -20.92
C ASN A 127 12.71 -8.51 -22.12
N ALA A 128 13.29 -7.36 -21.83
CA ALA A 128 13.90 -6.46 -22.82
C ALA A 128 15.18 -5.83 -22.23
N PRO A 129 16.10 -5.37 -23.09
CA PRO A 129 17.29 -4.66 -22.61
C PRO A 129 16.93 -3.45 -21.73
N ALA A 130 17.77 -3.13 -20.73
CA ALA A 130 17.55 -2.04 -19.79
C ALA A 130 17.15 -0.71 -20.47
N ARG A 131 17.78 -0.35 -21.58
CA ARG A 131 17.47 0.86 -22.37
C ARG A 131 16.00 0.92 -22.84
N VAL A 132 15.38 -0.25 -23.08
CA VAL A 132 13.96 -0.32 -23.49
C VAL A 132 13.07 -0.07 -22.28
N ASN A 133 13.36 -0.73 -21.16
CA ASN A 133 12.64 -0.56 -19.90
C ASN A 133 12.80 0.87 -19.35
N ASP A 134 13.99 1.47 -19.48
CA ASP A 134 14.23 2.89 -19.13
C ASP A 134 13.35 3.81 -19.98
N ARG A 135 13.19 3.54 -21.28
CA ARG A 135 12.28 4.33 -22.15
C ARG A 135 10.83 4.17 -21.71
N GLN A 136 10.40 2.97 -21.34
CA GLN A 136 9.04 2.74 -20.83
C GLN A 136 8.83 3.49 -19.51
N TRP A 137 9.83 3.52 -18.64
CA TRP A 137 9.79 4.33 -17.44
C TRP A 137 9.70 5.83 -17.73
N GLU A 138 10.52 6.35 -18.67
CA GLU A 138 10.41 7.76 -19.08
C GLU A 138 9.00 8.11 -19.60
N ASN A 139 8.39 7.24 -20.40
CA ASN A 139 7.01 7.42 -20.85
C ASN A 139 6.03 7.45 -19.66
N GLN A 140 6.23 6.58 -18.66
CA GLN A 140 5.33 6.45 -17.52
C GLN A 140 5.34 7.69 -16.62
N LYS A 141 6.47 8.43 -16.54
CA LYS A 141 6.60 9.65 -15.74
C LYS A 141 5.58 10.76 -16.10
N GLY A 142 5.11 10.80 -17.33
CA GLY A 142 4.15 11.79 -17.81
C GLY A 142 2.90 11.18 -18.43
N LEU A 143 2.60 9.91 -18.13
CA LEU A 143 1.48 9.23 -18.77
C LEU A 143 0.14 9.76 -18.25
N TYR A 144 0.02 9.96 -16.92
CA TYR A 144 -1.20 10.45 -16.28
C TYR A 144 -0.92 11.69 -15.45
N GLU A 145 -1.93 12.55 -15.35
CA GLU A 145 -1.88 13.81 -14.62
C GLU A 145 -3.12 13.92 -13.74
N PRO A 146 -3.06 13.46 -12.46
CA PRO A 146 -4.15 13.64 -11.51
C PRO A 146 -4.35 15.14 -11.20
N GLU A 147 -5.56 15.53 -10.83
CA GLU A 147 -5.86 16.91 -10.44
C GLU A 147 -5.18 17.31 -9.13
N GLU A 148 -5.02 16.34 -8.22
CA GLU A 148 -4.39 16.49 -6.91
C GLU A 148 -3.60 15.22 -6.57
N GLY A 149 -2.50 15.38 -5.84
CA GLY A 149 -1.75 14.28 -5.25
C GLY A 149 -0.28 14.23 -5.65
N VAL A 150 0.36 13.18 -5.18
CA VAL A 150 1.73 12.81 -5.54
C VAL A 150 1.67 11.68 -6.56
N TYR A 151 2.13 11.95 -7.76
CA TYR A 151 2.29 10.92 -8.79
C TYR A 151 3.71 10.37 -8.71
N VAL A 152 3.84 9.06 -8.58
CA VAL A 152 5.12 8.38 -8.49
C VAL A 152 5.21 7.33 -9.60
N ALA A 153 6.27 7.40 -10.41
CA ALA A 153 6.60 6.38 -11.38
C ALA A 153 7.88 5.65 -10.92
N PRO A 154 7.78 4.44 -10.36
CA PRO A 154 8.94 3.63 -10.03
C PRO A 154 9.53 3.00 -11.31
N ARG A 155 10.86 2.79 -11.31
CA ARG A 155 11.58 1.97 -12.28
C ARG A 155 11.80 0.58 -11.66
N ALA A 156 11.21 -0.44 -12.24
CA ALA A 156 11.38 -1.80 -11.73
C ALA A 156 12.85 -2.15 -11.50
N PRO A 157 13.20 -2.85 -10.42
CA PRO A 157 14.58 -3.21 -10.11
C PRO A 157 15.23 -4.11 -11.15
N THR A 158 14.45 -4.88 -11.88
CA THR A 158 14.90 -5.84 -12.90
C THR A 158 14.41 -5.48 -14.30
N ASP A 159 14.94 -6.19 -15.31
CA ASP A 159 14.50 -6.13 -16.70
C ASP A 159 13.84 -7.43 -17.16
N THR A 160 13.51 -8.31 -16.23
CA THR A 160 12.89 -9.61 -16.48
C THR A 160 11.43 -9.46 -16.92
N TRP A 161 10.82 -10.54 -17.46
CA TRP A 161 9.41 -10.51 -17.88
C TRP A 161 8.46 -10.25 -16.70
N ASN A 162 8.83 -10.75 -15.51
CA ASN A 162 8.06 -10.67 -14.26
C ASN A 162 8.53 -9.51 -13.35
N LEU A 163 8.96 -8.42 -13.93
CA LEU A 163 9.63 -7.29 -13.26
C LEU A 163 8.86 -6.66 -12.09
N TRP A 164 7.53 -6.89 -12.02
CA TRP A 164 6.67 -6.39 -10.94
C TRP A 164 6.07 -7.53 -10.08
N HIS A 165 6.38 -8.80 -10.35
CA HIS A 165 5.76 -9.94 -9.68
C HIS A 165 6.51 -10.40 -8.43
N GLN A 166 7.83 -10.16 -8.40
CA GLN A 166 8.76 -10.71 -7.41
C GLN A 166 8.53 -10.12 -6.01
N ASP A 167 8.87 -10.87 -4.97
CA ASP A 167 8.63 -10.54 -3.56
C ASP A 167 9.33 -9.26 -3.07
N HIS A 168 10.53 -8.96 -3.61
CA HIS A 168 11.23 -7.73 -3.26
C HIS A 168 10.46 -6.46 -3.66
N ILE A 169 9.54 -6.54 -4.64
CA ILE A 169 8.69 -5.42 -5.06
C ILE A 169 7.80 -4.96 -3.91
N ASP A 170 7.25 -5.88 -3.14
CA ASP A 170 6.35 -5.58 -2.02
C ASP A 170 7.05 -4.73 -0.96
N TRP A 171 8.29 -5.08 -0.64
CA TRP A 171 9.11 -4.27 0.26
C TRP A 171 9.39 -2.87 -0.30
N PHE A 172 9.73 -2.76 -1.59
CA PHE A 172 9.96 -1.46 -2.22
C PHE A 172 8.72 -0.59 -2.22
N PHE A 173 7.55 -1.17 -2.45
CA PHE A 173 6.29 -0.44 -2.44
C PHE A 173 5.89 -0.02 -1.02
N GLU A 174 6.06 -0.90 -0.03
CA GLU A 174 5.86 -0.53 1.37
C GLU A 174 6.79 0.64 1.77
N ARG A 175 8.07 0.55 1.43
CA ARG A 175 9.07 1.61 1.70
C ARG A 175 8.72 2.90 0.99
N LEU A 176 8.34 2.83 -0.29
CA LEU A 176 7.95 3.98 -1.10
C LEU A 176 6.71 4.69 -0.51
N ILE A 177 5.65 3.94 -0.18
CA ILE A 177 4.44 4.48 0.43
C ILE A 177 4.78 5.19 1.74
N GLN A 178 5.58 4.57 2.60
CA GLN A 178 6.03 5.16 3.86
C GLN A 178 6.78 6.48 3.64
N ASN A 179 7.70 6.51 2.68
CA ASN A 179 8.44 7.71 2.36
C ASN A 179 7.51 8.81 1.83
N MET A 180 6.54 8.50 0.98
CA MET A 180 5.58 9.49 0.48
C MET A 180 4.70 10.06 1.60
N ILE A 181 4.29 9.23 2.57
CA ILE A 181 3.55 9.70 3.76
C ILE A 181 4.41 10.67 4.59
N VAL A 182 5.67 10.31 4.84
CA VAL A 182 6.58 11.09 5.69
C VAL A 182 7.00 12.41 5.03
N PHE A 183 7.36 12.39 3.74
CA PHE A 183 7.97 13.54 3.05
C PHE A 183 6.98 14.40 2.28
N HIS A 184 5.90 13.82 1.77
CA HIS A 184 4.91 14.53 0.95
C HIS A 184 3.55 14.66 1.61
N HIS A 185 3.43 14.29 2.88
CA HIS A 185 2.18 14.39 3.64
C HIS A 185 1.01 13.63 2.98
N VAL A 186 1.31 12.44 2.46
CA VAL A 186 0.32 11.58 1.84
C VAL A 186 -0.62 11.00 2.89
N ASN A 187 -1.92 10.97 2.58
CA ASN A 187 -2.92 10.28 3.39
C ASN A 187 -2.79 8.76 3.16
N PRO A 188 -2.50 7.96 4.20
CA PRO A 188 -2.30 6.50 4.04
C PRO A 188 -3.55 5.75 3.55
N ASN A 189 -4.72 6.40 3.53
CA ASN A 189 -5.95 5.82 3.02
C ASN A 189 -6.29 6.24 1.59
N ARG A 190 -5.44 7.07 0.98
CA ARG A 190 -5.60 7.58 -0.39
C ARG A 190 -4.37 7.23 -1.23
N VAL A 191 -3.97 5.97 -1.17
CA VAL A 191 -2.88 5.40 -1.98
C VAL A 191 -3.50 4.57 -3.09
N TYR A 192 -3.14 4.86 -4.33
CA TYR A 192 -3.69 4.22 -5.53
C TYR A 192 -2.60 3.55 -6.34
N LEU A 193 -2.92 2.35 -6.82
CA LEU A 193 -2.01 1.55 -7.63
C LEU A 193 -2.49 1.50 -9.07
N MET A 194 -1.61 1.80 -10.02
CA MET A 194 -1.92 1.68 -11.44
C MET A 194 -0.70 1.29 -12.26
N GLY A 195 -0.93 0.81 -13.47
CA GLY A 195 0.16 0.42 -14.36
C GLY A 195 -0.32 0.02 -15.74
N TYR A 196 0.56 0.20 -16.73
CA TYR A 196 0.27 -0.07 -18.14
C TYR A 196 1.11 -1.22 -18.66
N SER A 197 0.52 -2.11 -19.49
CA SER A 197 1.21 -3.25 -20.09
C SER A 197 1.81 -4.17 -19.00
N ALA A 198 3.11 -4.44 -18.98
CA ALA A 198 3.74 -5.17 -17.88
C ALA A 198 3.56 -4.48 -16.52
N GLY A 199 3.37 -3.16 -16.47
CA GLY A 199 2.92 -2.47 -15.25
C GLY A 199 1.49 -2.84 -14.86
N GLY A 200 0.62 -3.10 -15.85
CA GLY A 200 -0.71 -3.64 -15.63
C GLY A 200 -0.69 -5.09 -15.12
N ASP A 201 0.25 -5.93 -15.61
CA ASP A 201 0.52 -7.25 -15.04
C ASP A 201 0.88 -7.10 -13.54
N GLY A 202 1.73 -6.11 -13.21
CA GLY A 202 2.08 -5.78 -11.83
C GLY A 202 0.89 -5.38 -10.99
N VAL A 203 -0.09 -4.64 -11.54
CA VAL A 203 -1.33 -4.32 -10.81
C VAL A 203 -2.11 -5.58 -10.47
N PHE A 204 -2.24 -6.51 -11.40
CA PHE A 204 -2.88 -7.80 -11.13
C PHE A 204 -2.17 -8.60 -10.02
N GLN A 205 -0.85 -8.48 -9.92
CA GLN A 205 -0.06 -9.16 -8.88
C GLN A 205 -0.18 -8.47 -7.51
N LEU A 206 0.06 -7.18 -7.46
CA LEU A 206 0.16 -6.43 -6.20
C LEU A 206 -1.20 -6.10 -5.59
N ALA A 207 -2.21 -5.78 -6.42
CA ALA A 207 -3.51 -5.35 -5.91
C ALA A 207 -4.19 -6.41 -5.02
N PRO A 208 -4.29 -7.70 -5.38
CA PRO A 208 -4.92 -8.69 -4.51
C PRO A 208 -4.07 -9.06 -3.28
N ARG A 209 -2.73 -9.09 -3.39
CA ARG A 209 -1.87 -9.52 -2.29
C ARG A 209 -1.51 -8.41 -1.30
N MET A 210 -1.62 -7.14 -1.73
CA MET A 210 -1.37 -5.93 -0.92
C MET A 210 -2.61 -5.03 -0.84
N SER A 211 -3.81 -5.57 -0.98
CA SER A 211 -5.05 -4.77 -1.03
C SER A 211 -5.27 -3.93 0.22
N ASP A 212 -4.66 -4.29 1.33
CA ASP A 212 -4.69 -3.55 2.58
C ASP A 212 -3.76 -2.31 2.61
N TYR A 213 -3.02 -2.04 1.53
CA TYR A 213 -2.25 -0.79 1.36
C TYR A 213 -2.97 0.25 0.52
N PHE A 214 -3.92 -0.16 -0.34
CA PHE A 214 -4.46 0.69 -1.38
C PHE A 214 -5.92 1.10 -1.13
N GLY A 215 -6.29 2.32 -1.57
CA GLY A 215 -7.65 2.80 -1.61
C GLY A 215 -8.42 2.33 -2.85
N ALA A 216 -7.73 2.18 -3.97
CA ALA A 216 -8.21 1.58 -5.21
C ALA A 216 -7.01 1.19 -6.09
N ALA A 217 -7.26 0.36 -7.12
CA ALA A 217 -6.28 0.02 -8.14
C ALA A 217 -6.90 0.05 -9.54
N ALA A 218 -6.08 0.38 -10.56
CA ALA A 218 -6.49 0.39 -11.96
C ALA A 218 -5.44 -0.29 -12.85
N MET A 219 -5.82 -1.36 -13.49
CA MET A 219 -5.00 -2.12 -14.45
C MET A 219 -5.28 -1.63 -15.86
N MET A 220 -4.22 -1.28 -16.62
CA MET A 220 -4.29 -0.86 -18.00
C MET A 220 -3.49 -1.82 -18.90
N ALA A 221 -4.16 -2.46 -19.84
CA ALA A 221 -3.58 -3.34 -20.89
C ALA A 221 -2.63 -4.43 -20.37
N GLY A 222 -2.86 -4.95 -19.15
CA GLY A 222 -2.06 -6.01 -18.53
C GLY A 222 -2.64 -7.40 -18.71
N HIS A 223 -1.91 -8.38 -18.15
CA HIS A 223 -2.31 -9.79 -18.10
C HIS A 223 -2.23 -10.31 -16.64
N PRO A 224 -3.26 -11.02 -16.13
CA PRO A 224 -3.29 -11.47 -14.74
C PRO A 224 -2.30 -12.61 -14.45
N ASN A 225 -1.84 -13.34 -15.47
CA ASN A 225 -1.10 -14.58 -15.32
C ASN A 225 -1.86 -15.57 -14.42
N GLU A 226 -1.26 -16.02 -13.32
CA GLU A 226 -1.84 -17.00 -12.37
C GLU A 226 -2.64 -16.34 -11.22
N THR A 227 -2.76 -15.02 -11.19
CA THR A 227 -3.39 -14.33 -10.06
C THR A 227 -4.89 -14.54 -9.97
N SER A 228 -5.43 -14.31 -8.79
CA SER A 228 -6.84 -14.49 -8.48
C SER A 228 -7.48 -13.19 -7.97
N PRO A 229 -8.71 -12.87 -8.38
CA PRO A 229 -9.42 -11.68 -7.89
C PRO A 229 -9.88 -11.78 -6.43
N LEU A 230 -9.73 -12.91 -5.76
CA LEU A 230 -10.27 -13.14 -4.41
C LEU A 230 -9.77 -12.13 -3.37
N GLY A 231 -8.49 -11.73 -3.44
CA GLY A 231 -7.91 -10.73 -2.54
C GLY A 231 -8.45 -9.30 -2.73
N LEU A 232 -9.20 -9.04 -3.81
CA LEU A 232 -9.77 -7.73 -4.14
C LEU A 232 -11.06 -7.39 -3.39
N ARG A 233 -11.52 -8.24 -2.46
CA ARG A 233 -12.82 -8.02 -1.80
C ARG A 233 -13.03 -6.60 -1.27
N ASN A 234 -12.03 -6.02 -0.65
CA ASN A 234 -12.10 -4.71 -0.02
C ASN A 234 -11.39 -3.61 -0.81
N LEU A 235 -10.90 -3.92 -2.00
CA LEU A 235 -10.18 -3.00 -2.86
C LEU A 235 -10.98 -2.74 -4.15
N PRO A 236 -11.51 -1.53 -4.37
CA PRO A 236 -12.06 -1.15 -5.67
C PRO A 236 -11.04 -1.35 -6.78
N PHE A 237 -11.44 -2.07 -7.83
CA PHE A 237 -10.53 -2.49 -8.91
C PHE A 237 -11.09 -2.12 -10.28
N ALA A 238 -10.36 -1.31 -11.02
CA ALA A 238 -10.68 -1.00 -12.42
C ALA A 238 -9.79 -1.79 -13.38
N LEU A 239 -10.37 -2.18 -14.51
CA LEU A 239 -9.70 -2.89 -15.59
C LEU A 239 -10.02 -2.21 -16.92
N PHE A 240 -8.98 -1.72 -17.59
CA PHE A 240 -9.07 -1.09 -18.90
C PHE A 240 -8.26 -1.87 -19.93
N MET A 241 -8.91 -2.21 -21.05
CA MET A 241 -8.32 -3.08 -22.07
C MET A 241 -8.73 -2.66 -23.48
N GLY A 242 -7.81 -2.72 -24.42
CA GLY A 242 -8.14 -2.62 -25.83
C GLY A 242 -8.81 -3.89 -26.35
N GLY A 243 -9.98 -3.77 -26.99
CA GLY A 243 -10.71 -4.90 -27.55
C GLY A 243 -9.96 -5.64 -28.67
N LYS A 244 -9.02 -4.95 -29.31
CA LYS A 244 -8.13 -5.49 -30.36
C LYS A 244 -6.74 -5.93 -29.80
N ASP A 245 -6.51 -5.85 -28.48
CA ASP A 245 -5.26 -6.33 -27.86
C ASP A 245 -5.25 -7.86 -27.73
N ALA A 246 -4.98 -8.51 -28.86
CA ALA A 246 -4.98 -9.98 -28.95
C ALA A 246 -3.67 -10.63 -28.48
N ALA A 247 -2.60 -9.85 -28.28
CA ALA A 247 -1.34 -10.39 -27.78
C ALA A 247 -1.54 -11.02 -26.40
N TYR A 248 -1.03 -12.23 -26.21
CA TYR A 248 -1.26 -13.03 -24.98
C TYR A 248 -2.74 -13.21 -24.62
N LYS A 249 -3.67 -13.02 -25.57
CA LYS A 249 -5.12 -13.07 -25.35
C LYS A 249 -5.64 -12.06 -24.32
N ARG A 250 -4.96 -10.93 -24.14
CA ARG A 250 -5.31 -9.94 -23.09
C ARG A 250 -6.78 -9.52 -23.12
N ASN A 251 -7.32 -9.24 -24.33
CA ASN A 251 -8.72 -8.87 -24.48
C ASN A 251 -9.69 -9.98 -24.04
N GLN A 252 -9.37 -11.24 -24.29
CA GLN A 252 -10.19 -12.38 -23.88
C GLN A 252 -10.12 -12.59 -22.36
N VAL A 253 -8.90 -12.58 -21.81
CA VAL A 253 -8.66 -12.72 -20.37
C VAL A 253 -9.28 -11.56 -19.58
N ALA A 254 -9.26 -10.34 -20.12
CA ALA A 254 -9.97 -9.20 -19.51
C ALA A 254 -11.48 -9.43 -19.44
N ALA A 255 -12.09 -10.02 -20.49
CA ALA A 255 -13.49 -10.37 -20.50
C ALA A 255 -13.81 -11.50 -19.48
N GLU A 256 -12.93 -12.48 -19.35
CA GLU A 256 -13.05 -13.55 -18.33
C GLU A 256 -12.98 -12.97 -16.91
N TRP A 257 -12.06 -12.05 -16.65
CA TRP A 257 -11.95 -11.38 -15.35
C TRP A 257 -13.20 -10.53 -15.04
N LYS A 258 -13.79 -9.89 -16.04
CA LYS A 258 -15.07 -9.19 -15.88
C LYS A 258 -16.15 -10.12 -15.35
N VAL A 259 -16.28 -11.32 -15.97
CA VAL A 259 -17.25 -12.33 -15.54
C VAL A 259 -16.99 -12.76 -14.10
N GLN A 260 -15.74 -13.05 -13.75
CA GLN A 260 -15.35 -13.44 -12.38
C GLN A 260 -15.68 -12.35 -11.34
N LEU A 261 -15.35 -11.08 -11.63
CA LEU A 261 -15.63 -9.97 -10.73
C LEU A 261 -17.14 -9.75 -10.53
N VAL A 262 -17.93 -9.83 -11.60
CA VAL A 262 -19.39 -9.76 -11.53
C VAL A 262 -19.95 -10.91 -10.68
N GLU A 263 -19.46 -12.12 -10.86
CA GLU A 263 -19.88 -13.28 -10.08
C GLU A 263 -19.52 -13.14 -8.60
N LEU A 264 -18.31 -12.71 -8.29
CA LEU A 264 -17.86 -12.46 -6.91
C LEU A 264 -18.71 -11.39 -6.24
N GLN A 265 -18.96 -10.28 -6.92
CA GLN A 265 -19.81 -9.20 -6.39
C GLN A 265 -21.27 -9.64 -6.22
N SER A 266 -21.79 -10.48 -7.11
CA SER A 266 -23.16 -11.00 -6.98
C SER A 266 -23.34 -11.89 -5.73
N LYS A 267 -22.27 -12.61 -5.34
CA LYS A 267 -22.23 -13.46 -4.12
C LYS A 267 -21.92 -12.66 -2.85
N ASP A 268 -21.27 -11.52 -3.00
CA ASP A 268 -20.89 -10.62 -1.90
C ASP A 268 -21.05 -9.15 -2.32
N PRO A 269 -22.30 -8.62 -2.28
CA PRO A 269 -22.61 -7.28 -2.80
C PRO A 269 -21.89 -6.12 -2.10
N GLN A 270 -21.32 -6.35 -0.91
CA GLN A 270 -20.55 -5.36 -0.17
C GLN A 270 -19.04 -5.39 -0.50
N GLY A 271 -18.62 -6.34 -1.31
CA GLY A 271 -17.22 -6.51 -1.75
C GLY A 271 -17.09 -6.40 -3.27
N TYR A 272 -15.84 -6.52 -3.73
CA TYR A 272 -15.50 -6.63 -5.15
C TYR A 272 -16.03 -5.49 -6.02
N THR A 273 -16.03 -4.27 -5.49
CA THR A 273 -16.35 -3.08 -6.28
C THR A 273 -15.42 -3.01 -7.48
N HIS A 274 -15.96 -2.96 -8.69
CA HIS A 274 -15.16 -2.99 -9.90
C HIS A 274 -15.73 -2.15 -11.03
N TRP A 275 -14.86 -1.77 -11.96
CA TRP A 275 -15.20 -1.20 -13.27
C TRP A 275 -14.36 -1.87 -14.34
N VAL A 276 -14.99 -2.49 -15.32
CA VAL A 276 -14.30 -3.11 -16.44
C VAL A 276 -14.75 -2.47 -17.73
N GLU A 277 -13.82 -1.80 -18.42
CA GLU A 277 -14.03 -1.20 -19.72
C GLU A 277 -13.13 -1.85 -20.75
N ILE A 278 -13.74 -2.39 -21.81
CA ILE A 278 -13.02 -2.95 -22.96
C ILE A 278 -13.37 -2.08 -24.15
N PHE A 279 -12.41 -1.27 -24.59
CA PHE A 279 -12.56 -0.34 -25.71
C PHE A 279 -12.49 -1.09 -27.04
N PRO A 280 -13.61 -1.27 -27.77
CA PRO A 280 -13.68 -2.20 -28.89
C PRO A 280 -12.74 -1.84 -30.04
N ASP A 281 -12.43 -0.58 -30.22
CA ASP A 281 -11.63 -0.08 -31.34
C ASP A 281 -10.14 0.10 -31.04
N HIS A 282 -9.74 -0.01 -29.77
CA HIS A 282 -8.35 0.14 -29.34
C HIS A 282 -7.59 -1.17 -29.42
N ALA A 283 -6.32 -1.07 -29.84
CA ALA A 283 -5.34 -2.14 -29.68
C ALA A 283 -4.65 -2.02 -28.31
N HIS A 284 -3.39 -2.44 -28.20
CA HIS A 284 -2.63 -2.37 -26.95
C HIS A 284 -2.51 -0.95 -26.38
N TRP A 285 -2.38 0.06 -27.23
CA TRP A 285 -2.39 1.48 -26.83
C TRP A 285 -3.81 2.06 -26.89
N MET A 286 -4.35 2.44 -25.74
CA MET A 286 -5.72 2.96 -25.58
C MET A 286 -5.84 4.47 -25.73
N GLN A 287 -4.79 5.15 -26.24
CA GLN A 287 -4.78 6.60 -26.55
C GLN A 287 -5.12 7.51 -25.37
N LYS A 288 -4.89 7.02 -24.14
CA LYS A 288 -5.24 7.64 -22.86
C LYS A 288 -6.74 7.63 -22.51
N ASP A 289 -7.60 6.91 -23.22
CA ASP A 289 -9.00 6.77 -22.83
C ASP A 289 -9.15 6.05 -21.48
N ASP A 290 -8.15 5.26 -21.11
CA ASP A 290 -7.98 4.62 -19.80
C ASP A 290 -7.65 5.61 -18.66
N ALA A 291 -7.30 6.88 -18.97
CA ALA A 291 -6.98 7.89 -17.94
C ALA A 291 -8.18 8.24 -17.04
N VAL A 292 -9.40 7.93 -17.47
CA VAL A 292 -10.61 8.02 -16.62
C VAL A 292 -10.49 7.19 -15.33
N GLY A 293 -9.64 6.16 -15.35
CA GLY A 293 -9.34 5.33 -14.18
C GLY A 293 -8.71 6.11 -13.03
N VAL A 294 -7.97 7.19 -13.32
CA VAL A 294 -7.36 8.05 -12.28
C VAL A 294 -8.43 8.75 -11.46
N LEU A 295 -9.42 9.37 -12.14
CA LEU A 295 -10.55 10.03 -11.48
C LEU A 295 -11.44 9.03 -10.74
N TRP A 296 -11.62 7.85 -11.32
CA TRP A 296 -12.41 6.79 -10.68
C TRP A 296 -11.75 6.31 -9.38
N MET A 297 -10.45 6.03 -9.38
CA MET A 297 -9.72 5.61 -8.17
C MET A 297 -9.82 6.66 -7.07
N HIS A 298 -9.73 7.94 -7.41
CA HIS A 298 -9.74 9.06 -6.47
C HIS A 298 -11.03 9.16 -5.63
N GLN A 299 -12.12 8.54 -6.06
CA GLN A 299 -13.38 8.47 -5.32
C GLN A 299 -13.33 7.57 -4.09
N TYR A 300 -12.33 6.69 -3.99
CA TYR A 300 -12.25 5.66 -2.96
C TYR A 300 -11.20 5.98 -1.91
N LYS A 301 -11.44 5.45 -0.71
CA LYS A 301 -10.50 5.45 0.40
C LYS A 301 -10.35 4.03 0.92
N ARG A 302 -9.14 3.68 1.34
CA ARG A 302 -8.87 2.39 1.96
C ARG A 302 -9.74 2.20 3.22
N ARG A 303 -10.39 1.05 3.32
CA ARG A 303 -11.05 0.61 4.56
C ARG A 303 -9.98 0.04 5.49
N GLN A 304 -9.75 0.70 6.61
CA GLN A 304 -8.70 0.29 7.55
C GLN A 304 -9.07 -0.97 8.33
N TYR A 305 -10.32 -1.09 8.71
CA TYR A 305 -10.88 -2.18 9.52
C TYR A 305 -12.13 -2.73 8.82
N PRO A 306 -11.96 -3.51 7.75
CA PRO A 306 -13.10 -4.17 7.13
C PRO A 306 -13.63 -5.27 8.05
N GLU A 307 -14.95 -5.40 8.16
CA GLU A 307 -15.59 -6.45 8.96
C GLU A 307 -15.33 -7.86 8.39
N ARG A 308 -15.16 -7.94 7.08
CA ARG A 308 -14.88 -9.20 6.36
C ARG A 308 -13.64 -9.07 5.49
N ILE A 309 -12.76 -10.05 5.61
CA ILE A 309 -11.52 -10.18 4.83
C ILE A 309 -11.58 -11.49 4.04
N VAL A 310 -11.14 -11.44 2.79
CA VAL A 310 -10.79 -12.61 2.00
C VAL A 310 -9.31 -12.50 1.69
N TRP A 311 -8.53 -13.44 2.20
CA TRP A 311 -7.08 -13.47 2.05
C TRP A 311 -6.66 -14.77 1.37
N LYS A 312 -6.23 -14.68 0.14
CA LYS A 312 -5.61 -15.77 -0.59
C LYS A 312 -4.12 -15.49 -0.73
N GLN A 313 -3.30 -16.36 -0.17
CA GLN A 313 -1.86 -16.35 -0.40
C GLN A 313 -1.58 -16.84 -1.83
N ASP A 314 -0.57 -16.26 -2.43
CA ASP A 314 -0.10 -16.59 -3.77
C ASP A 314 1.42 -16.82 -3.75
N ASP A 315 2.13 -16.54 -4.83
CA ASP A 315 3.57 -16.72 -4.96
C ASP A 315 4.39 -15.97 -3.92
N VAL A 316 3.95 -14.77 -3.57
CA VAL A 316 4.56 -13.99 -2.51
C VAL A 316 3.79 -14.16 -1.22
N TRP A 317 4.52 -14.57 -0.18
CA TRP A 317 3.91 -14.90 1.09
C TRP A 317 3.99 -13.72 2.07
N HIS A 318 2.83 -13.34 2.65
CA HIS A 318 2.73 -12.32 3.69
C HIS A 318 2.30 -12.95 5.01
N ASP A 319 2.86 -12.47 6.13
CA ASP A 319 2.43 -12.87 7.47
C ASP A 319 1.33 -11.96 8.03
N ARG A 320 1.00 -10.87 7.32
CA ARG A 320 0.01 -9.88 7.74
C ARG A 320 -0.89 -9.47 6.58
N PHE A 321 -2.15 -9.21 6.92
CA PHE A 321 -3.13 -8.68 5.97
C PHE A 321 -4.24 -7.95 6.75
N TYR A 322 -4.40 -6.67 6.55
CA TYR A 322 -5.24 -5.79 7.36
C TYR A 322 -4.84 -5.88 8.86
N TRP A 323 -5.72 -6.41 9.70
CA TRP A 323 -5.52 -6.61 11.14
C TRP A 323 -5.16 -8.07 11.51
N LEU A 324 -5.12 -8.95 10.52
CA LEU A 324 -4.68 -10.34 10.73
C LEU A 324 -3.17 -10.44 10.72
N LYS A 325 -2.66 -11.32 11.59
CA LYS A 325 -1.28 -11.77 11.58
C LYS A 325 -1.25 -13.29 11.72
N ILE A 326 -0.52 -13.95 10.85
CA ILE A 326 -0.26 -15.40 10.94
C ILE A 326 0.88 -15.61 11.93
N PRO A 327 0.68 -16.39 13.01
CA PRO A 327 1.75 -16.74 13.92
C PRO A 327 2.87 -17.52 13.22
N GLU A 328 4.13 -17.29 13.65
CA GLU A 328 5.29 -17.97 13.06
C GLU A 328 5.15 -19.49 13.13
N SER A 329 4.54 -20.03 14.22
CA SER A 329 4.33 -21.46 14.43
C SER A 329 3.41 -22.14 13.40
N VAL A 330 2.64 -21.38 12.62
CA VAL A 330 1.72 -21.93 11.59
C VAL A 330 2.15 -21.59 10.18
N LYS A 331 3.31 -20.94 10.01
CA LYS A 331 3.92 -20.77 8.70
C LYS A 331 4.27 -22.14 8.13
N LYS A 332 3.66 -22.49 7.02
CA LYS A 332 4.01 -23.70 6.30
C LYS A 332 5.08 -23.37 5.25
N ASP A 333 6.05 -24.24 5.16
CA ASP A 333 7.02 -24.18 4.06
C ASP A 333 6.30 -24.50 2.74
N ARG A 334 6.53 -23.73 1.71
CA ARG A 334 5.89 -23.94 0.40
C ARG A 334 6.17 -25.31 -0.23
N ALA A 335 7.28 -25.93 0.16
CA ALA A 335 7.62 -27.28 -0.29
C ALA A 335 6.63 -28.35 0.21
N GLU A 336 5.71 -28.04 1.12
CA GLU A 336 4.75 -28.97 1.72
C GLU A 336 3.30 -28.75 1.24
N THR A 337 3.07 -27.84 0.32
CA THR A 337 1.78 -27.60 -0.32
C THR A 337 1.83 -27.96 -1.79
#